data_30b1fed85b3a6db2d60443a05141b25a
#
_entry.id   30b1fed85b3a6db2d60443a05141b25a
#
_cell.length_a   1.000
_cell.length_b   1.000
_cell.length_c   1.000
_cell.angle_alpha   90.00
_cell.angle_beta   90.00
_cell.angle_gamma   90.00
#
_symmetry.space_group_name_H-M   'P 1'
#
loop_
_entity.id
_entity.type
_entity.pdbx_description
1 polymer ?
#
loop_
_entity_poly.entity_id
_entity_poly.type
_entity_poly.pdbx_seq_one_letter_code
_entity_poly.pdbx_strand_id
1 'polypeptide(L)'
;MNGGKRVRPYMAALSFEAYGGKLNESVWRVLLGIELFHAFALVHDDIMDLGTDRHGTPTIHEFAKQTFKKQKRIGDLQHISQSHGILIGDMLFVWANECIFNQSKLDRNILIALQQIYTEMNQEVMLGQMLDVDGMARATVDDSHVLLKTSMKTAGYTFVQPLRMGWALAGSPKKFASFAESFGRPLGIAFQIQDDLLDLIGTAEELGKQPFSDLRDGQHTLFFAIHFYKRNKETERNLAKLHALIH
;
A
#
# COMPACT_ATOMS: atom_id res chain seq x y z
N MET A 1 11.97 9.02 -3.87
CA MET A 1 10.49 9.12 -3.79
C MET A 1 10.12 10.54 -3.39
N ASN A 2 9.78 11.35 -4.35
CA ASN A 2 9.23 12.69 -4.11
C ASN A 2 7.70 12.54 -3.97
N GLY A 3 7.11 13.25 -3.02
CA GLY A 3 5.68 13.14 -2.70
C GLY A 3 5.37 12.10 -1.61
N GLY A 4 4.10 11.93 -1.31
CA GLY A 4 3.60 11.04 -0.25
C GLY A 4 3.44 11.73 1.11
N LYS A 5 2.33 11.42 1.77
CA LYS A 5 1.91 12.05 3.03
C LYS A 5 2.62 11.47 4.27
N ARG A 6 3.45 10.42 4.12
CA ARG A 6 4.16 9.72 5.23
C ARG A 6 3.23 9.27 6.37
N VAL A 7 2.00 8.90 6.05
CA VAL A 7 0.96 8.56 7.03
C VAL A 7 1.42 7.43 7.97
N ARG A 8 2.05 6.39 7.43
CA ARG A 8 2.44 5.19 8.18
C ARG A 8 3.48 5.47 9.28
N PRO A 9 4.65 6.06 8.96
CA PRO A 9 5.60 6.42 10.01
C PRO A 9 5.04 7.51 10.94
N TYR A 10 4.19 8.42 10.43
CA TYR A 10 3.53 9.43 11.27
C TYR A 10 2.60 8.80 12.31
N MET A 11 1.78 7.81 11.93
CA MET A 11 0.91 7.10 12.87
C MET A 11 1.70 6.34 13.94
N ALA A 12 2.83 5.74 13.55
CA ALA A 12 3.71 5.08 14.52
C ALA A 12 4.37 6.08 15.48
N ALA A 13 4.85 7.22 14.97
CA ALA A 13 5.43 8.28 15.80
C ALA A 13 4.39 8.85 16.77
N LEU A 14 3.19 9.18 16.26
CA LEU A 14 2.10 9.74 17.05
C LEU A 14 1.70 8.80 18.20
N SER A 15 1.56 7.51 17.91
CA SER A 15 1.20 6.53 18.94
C SER A 15 2.33 6.33 19.96
N PHE A 16 3.60 6.38 19.54
CA PHE A 16 4.75 6.34 20.44
C PHE A 16 4.79 7.53 21.40
N GLU A 17 4.61 8.77 20.88
CA GLU A 17 4.60 9.99 21.69
C GLU A 17 3.39 10.07 22.61
N ALA A 18 2.21 9.61 22.16
CA ALA A 18 1.00 9.54 22.99
C ALA A 18 1.18 8.70 24.26
N TYR A 19 2.17 7.79 24.27
CA TYR A 19 2.58 6.98 25.42
C TYR A 19 3.80 7.51 26.16
N GLY A 20 4.13 8.78 25.97
CA GLY A 20 5.22 9.46 26.65
C GLY A 20 6.60 9.16 26.07
N GLY A 21 6.65 8.49 24.92
CA GLY A 21 7.90 8.24 24.20
C GLY A 21 8.51 9.55 23.68
N LYS A 22 9.85 9.62 23.68
CA LYS A 22 10.59 10.74 23.08
C LYS A 22 11.37 10.24 21.88
N LEU A 23 11.12 10.83 20.73
CA LEU A 23 11.78 10.46 19.48
C LEU A 23 13.31 10.50 19.64
N ASN A 24 13.95 9.43 19.21
CA ASN A 24 15.40 9.24 19.24
C ASN A 24 15.85 8.50 17.98
N GLU A 25 17.16 8.31 17.83
CA GLU A 25 17.75 7.66 16.65
C GLU A 25 17.15 6.28 16.36
N SER A 26 16.99 5.43 17.38
CA SER A 26 16.42 4.09 17.21
C SER A 26 14.97 4.12 16.72
N VAL A 27 14.16 5.03 17.28
CA VAL A 27 12.78 5.23 16.83
C VAL A 27 12.75 5.73 15.39
N TRP A 28 13.57 6.72 15.04
CA TRP A 28 13.66 7.22 13.66
C TRP A 28 14.05 6.13 12.66
N ARG A 29 14.94 5.21 13.04
CA ARG A 29 15.29 4.07 12.19
C ARG A 29 14.11 3.12 11.98
N VAL A 30 13.33 2.83 13.02
CA VAL A 30 12.11 2.02 12.88
C VAL A 30 11.08 2.72 11.98
N LEU A 31 10.87 4.04 12.15
CA LEU A 31 9.99 4.82 11.28
C LEU A 31 10.45 4.81 9.82
N LEU A 32 11.76 4.92 9.59
CA LEU A 32 12.34 4.77 8.25
C LEU A 32 12.09 3.36 7.68
N GLY A 33 12.22 2.32 8.50
CA GLY A 33 11.93 0.95 8.09
C GLY A 33 10.49 0.76 7.64
N ILE A 34 9.52 1.37 8.34
CA ILE A 34 8.10 1.39 7.92
C ILE A 34 7.93 2.04 6.54
N GLU A 35 8.64 3.14 6.30
CA GLU A 35 8.55 3.85 5.02
C GLU A 35 9.25 3.09 3.88
N LEU A 36 10.39 2.43 4.17
CA LEU A 36 11.07 1.56 3.21
C LEU A 36 10.21 0.35 2.82
N PHE A 37 9.50 -0.24 3.79
CA PHE A 37 8.53 -1.29 3.52
C PHE A 37 7.40 -0.79 2.60
N HIS A 38 6.89 0.42 2.86
CA HIS A 38 5.90 1.02 1.97
C HIS A 38 6.46 1.24 0.56
N ALA A 39 7.71 1.67 0.44
CA ALA A 39 8.37 1.83 -0.84
C ALA A 39 8.51 0.51 -1.60
N PHE A 40 8.89 -0.58 -0.89
CA PHE A 40 8.87 -1.94 -1.44
C PHE A 40 7.50 -2.31 -2.00
N ALA A 41 6.45 -2.16 -1.18
CA ALA A 41 5.10 -2.49 -1.58
C ALA A 41 4.66 -1.72 -2.84
N LEU A 42 4.97 -0.42 -2.92
CA LEU A 42 4.65 0.41 -4.09
C LEU A 42 5.40 -0.03 -5.35
N VAL A 43 6.68 -0.40 -5.25
CA VAL A 43 7.47 -0.84 -6.42
C VAL A 43 6.93 -2.14 -6.99
N HIS A 44 6.53 -3.08 -6.13
CA HIS A 44 5.94 -4.36 -6.57
C HIS A 44 4.52 -4.17 -7.11
N ASP A 45 3.71 -3.34 -6.44
CA ASP A 45 2.36 -2.96 -6.87
C ASP A 45 2.38 -2.35 -8.29
N ASP A 46 3.25 -1.37 -8.53
CA ASP A 46 3.44 -0.75 -9.85
C ASP A 46 3.73 -1.76 -10.98
N ILE A 47 4.46 -2.86 -10.67
CA ILE A 47 4.76 -3.91 -11.65
C ILE A 47 3.55 -4.81 -11.87
N MET A 48 2.85 -5.19 -10.80
CA MET A 48 1.66 -6.06 -10.86
C MET A 48 0.50 -5.38 -11.58
N ASP A 49 0.32 -4.06 -11.36
CA ASP A 49 -0.72 -3.24 -11.97
C ASP A 49 -0.32 -2.69 -13.34
N LEU A 50 0.87 -3.03 -13.86
CA LEU A 50 1.43 -2.50 -15.09
C LEU A 50 1.50 -0.96 -15.14
N GLY A 51 1.61 -0.32 -13.98
CA GLY A 51 1.60 1.12 -13.81
C GLY A 51 2.84 1.78 -14.43
N THR A 52 2.64 2.79 -15.26
CA THR A 52 3.72 3.49 -15.95
C THR A 52 4.18 4.77 -15.25
N ASP A 53 3.32 5.33 -14.42
CA ASP A 53 3.52 6.60 -13.73
C ASP A 53 2.99 6.56 -12.30
N ARG A 54 3.67 7.27 -11.39
CA ARG A 54 3.23 7.48 -10.01
C ARG A 54 3.56 8.90 -9.58
N HIS A 55 2.54 9.69 -9.24
CA HIS A 55 2.67 11.11 -8.86
C HIS A 55 3.43 11.96 -9.89
N GLY A 56 3.15 11.79 -11.17
CA GLY A 56 3.77 12.55 -12.25
C GLY A 56 5.22 12.16 -12.55
N THR A 57 5.69 11.02 -12.04
CA THR A 57 7.02 10.48 -12.31
C THR A 57 6.95 9.03 -12.78
N PRO A 58 7.81 8.60 -13.72
CA PRO A 58 7.84 7.21 -14.15
C PRO A 58 8.04 6.26 -12.97
N THR A 59 7.31 5.14 -12.96
CA THR A 59 7.55 4.04 -12.03
C THR A 59 8.98 3.50 -12.17
N ILE A 60 9.47 2.77 -11.16
CA ILE A 60 10.87 2.30 -11.14
C ILE A 60 11.20 1.45 -12.37
N HIS A 61 10.32 0.54 -12.78
CA HIS A 61 10.56 -0.30 -13.93
C HIS A 61 10.45 0.48 -15.26
N GLU A 62 9.56 1.47 -15.38
CA GLU A 62 9.50 2.33 -16.56
C GLU A 62 10.71 3.26 -16.65
N PHE A 63 11.20 3.80 -15.54
CA PHE A 63 12.44 4.57 -15.50
C PHE A 63 13.64 3.73 -15.95
N ALA A 64 13.74 2.49 -15.48
CA ALA A 64 14.78 1.55 -15.91
C ALA A 64 14.70 1.25 -17.42
N LYS A 65 13.48 0.99 -17.93
CA LYS A 65 13.21 0.74 -19.35
C LYS A 65 13.62 1.93 -20.23
N GLN A 66 13.25 3.16 -19.84
CA GLN A 66 13.64 4.37 -20.56
C GLN A 66 15.16 4.56 -20.56
N THR A 67 15.82 4.27 -19.43
CA THR A 67 17.26 4.34 -19.29
C THR A 67 17.96 3.32 -20.21
N PHE A 68 17.48 2.08 -20.25
CA PHE A 68 18.03 1.04 -21.12
C PHE A 68 17.85 1.37 -22.60
N LYS A 69 16.70 1.94 -22.99
CA LYS A 69 16.47 2.44 -24.36
C LYS A 69 17.48 3.53 -24.72
N LYS A 70 17.72 4.52 -23.85
CA LYS A 70 18.73 5.58 -24.07
C LYS A 70 20.15 5.01 -24.20
N GLN A 71 20.45 3.96 -23.47
CA GLN A 71 21.74 3.24 -23.53
C GLN A 71 21.83 2.27 -24.72
N LYS A 72 20.80 2.20 -25.57
CA LYS A 72 20.74 1.27 -26.72
C LYS A 72 20.96 -0.20 -26.35
N ARG A 73 20.51 -0.61 -25.16
CA ARG A 73 20.56 -2.03 -24.75
C ARG A 73 19.63 -2.85 -25.63
N ILE A 74 20.00 -4.12 -25.82
CA ILE A 74 19.29 -5.10 -26.66
C ILE A 74 18.55 -6.11 -25.77
N GLY A 75 17.58 -6.82 -26.34
CA GLY A 75 16.77 -7.84 -25.66
C GLY A 75 15.37 -7.33 -25.31
N ASP A 76 14.61 -8.13 -24.56
CA ASP A 76 13.30 -7.76 -24.05
C ASP A 76 13.43 -6.74 -22.90
N LEU A 77 13.46 -5.47 -23.26
CA LEU A 77 13.63 -4.39 -22.29
C LEU A 77 12.46 -4.28 -21.30
N GLN A 78 11.27 -4.75 -21.67
CA GLN A 78 10.13 -4.78 -20.74
C GLN A 78 10.40 -5.78 -19.63
N HIS A 79 10.68 -7.02 -19.98
CA HIS A 79 11.00 -8.09 -19.01
C HIS A 79 12.21 -7.72 -18.13
N ILE A 80 13.29 -7.24 -18.75
CA ILE A 80 14.51 -6.86 -18.01
C ILE A 80 14.23 -5.74 -17.01
N SER A 81 13.46 -4.72 -17.39
CA SER A 81 13.16 -3.59 -16.51
C SER A 81 12.21 -3.97 -15.36
N GLN A 82 11.23 -4.84 -15.60
CA GLN A 82 10.40 -5.42 -14.55
C GLN A 82 11.21 -6.26 -13.57
N SER A 83 12.14 -7.09 -14.06
CA SER A 83 13.05 -7.84 -13.21
C SER A 83 13.91 -6.95 -12.34
N HIS A 84 14.40 -5.82 -12.87
CA HIS A 84 15.10 -4.81 -12.05
C HIS A 84 14.19 -4.19 -10.99
N GLY A 85 12.94 -3.91 -11.33
CA GLY A 85 11.96 -3.39 -10.37
C GLY A 85 11.71 -4.37 -9.21
N ILE A 86 11.53 -5.66 -9.51
CA ILE A 86 11.38 -6.72 -8.49
C ILE A 86 12.58 -6.71 -7.54
N LEU A 87 13.81 -6.78 -8.08
CA LEU A 87 15.03 -6.81 -7.27
C LEU A 87 15.23 -5.53 -6.44
N ILE A 88 14.86 -4.36 -6.97
CA ILE A 88 14.89 -3.11 -6.21
C ILE A 88 13.87 -3.13 -5.07
N GLY A 89 12.67 -3.66 -5.32
CA GLY A 89 11.68 -3.87 -4.27
C GLY A 89 12.20 -4.80 -3.17
N ASP A 90 12.80 -5.93 -3.53
CA ASP A 90 13.40 -6.88 -2.57
C ASP A 90 14.50 -6.22 -1.73
N MET A 91 15.34 -5.39 -2.33
CA MET A 91 16.35 -4.62 -1.60
C MET A 91 15.73 -3.64 -0.60
N LEU A 92 14.65 -2.94 -0.98
CA LEU A 92 13.92 -2.05 -0.08
C LEU A 92 13.32 -2.83 1.10
N PHE A 93 12.80 -4.04 0.86
CA PHE A 93 12.31 -4.93 1.90
C PHE A 93 13.43 -5.36 2.87
N VAL A 94 14.59 -5.74 2.36
CA VAL A 94 15.75 -6.09 3.19
C VAL A 94 16.21 -4.90 4.03
N TRP A 95 16.31 -3.71 3.45
CA TRP A 95 16.68 -2.50 4.19
C TRP A 95 15.62 -2.10 5.23
N ALA A 96 14.33 -2.31 4.95
CA ALA A 96 13.28 -2.12 5.94
C ALA A 96 13.51 -3.01 7.17
N ASN A 97 13.78 -4.30 6.96
CA ASN A 97 14.10 -5.26 8.03
C ASN A 97 15.33 -4.81 8.81
N GLU A 98 16.40 -4.41 8.13
CA GLU A 98 17.61 -3.92 8.78
C GLU A 98 17.32 -2.69 9.65
N CYS A 99 16.57 -1.71 9.14
CA CYS A 99 16.21 -0.51 9.89
C CYS A 99 15.38 -0.83 11.14
N ILE A 100 14.47 -1.79 11.07
CA ILE A 100 13.56 -2.13 12.18
C ILE A 100 14.27 -3.00 13.23
N PHE A 101 15.05 -4.01 12.83
CA PHE A 101 15.52 -5.06 13.72
C PHE A 101 16.99 -4.94 14.11
N ASN A 102 17.83 -4.29 13.32
CA ASN A 102 19.24 -4.08 13.68
C ASN A 102 19.39 -2.86 14.61
N GLN A 103 18.89 -2.99 15.85
CA GLN A 103 18.76 -1.91 16.85
C GLN A 103 19.37 -2.34 18.18
N SER A 104 20.66 -2.10 18.37
CA SER A 104 21.38 -2.47 19.61
C SER A 104 20.94 -1.70 20.86
N LYS A 105 20.27 -0.55 20.69
CA LYS A 105 19.82 0.32 21.79
C LYS A 105 18.37 0.05 22.22
N LEU A 106 17.63 -0.82 21.53
CA LEU A 106 16.27 -1.21 21.91
C LEU A 106 16.29 -2.44 22.82
N ASP A 107 15.38 -2.46 23.80
CA ASP A 107 15.17 -3.62 24.65
C ASP A 107 14.75 -4.84 23.81
N ARG A 108 15.21 -6.03 24.21
CA ARG A 108 14.93 -7.30 23.53
C ARG A 108 13.42 -7.58 23.42
N ASN A 109 12.63 -7.23 24.44
CA ASN A 109 11.18 -7.47 24.41
C ASN A 109 10.50 -6.54 23.42
N ILE A 110 11.00 -5.30 23.26
CA ILE A 110 10.53 -4.37 22.23
C ILE A 110 10.82 -4.94 20.84
N LEU A 111 12.04 -5.44 20.60
CA LEU A 111 12.41 -6.04 19.32
C LEU A 111 11.55 -7.28 18.98
N ILE A 112 11.28 -8.14 19.97
CA ILE A 112 10.38 -9.30 19.78
C ILE A 112 8.96 -8.84 19.42
N ALA A 113 8.44 -7.82 20.13
CA ALA A 113 7.11 -7.28 19.84
C ALA A 113 7.05 -6.64 18.43
N LEU A 114 8.06 -5.86 18.04
CA LEU A 114 8.17 -5.30 16.71
C LEU A 114 8.22 -6.38 15.62
N GLN A 115 8.97 -7.46 15.86
CA GLN A 115 9.07 -8.57 14.92
C GLN A 115 7.71 -9.26 14.72
N GLN A 116 6.96 -9.51 15.80
CA GLN A 116 5.63 -10.11 15.70
C GLN A 116 4.68 -9.22 14.89
N ILE A 117 4.60 -7.92 15.24
CA ILE A 117 3.72 -6.96 14.57
C ILE A 117 4.10 -6.81 13.09
N TYR A 118 5.39 -6.72 12.79
CA TYR A 118 5.88 -6.59 11.44
C TYR A 118 5.61 -7.85 10.59
N THR A 119 5.75 -9.03 11.19
CA THR A 119 5.42 -10.31 10.52
C THR A 119 3.93 -10.38 10.18
N GLU A 120 3.06 -10.04 11.15
CA GLU A 120 1.61 -9.97 10.92
C GLU A 120 1.26 -8.95 9.81
N MET A 121 1.90 -7.77 9.84
CA MET A 121 1.73 -6.74 8.82
C MET A 121 2.11 -7.25 7.42
N ASN A 122 3.24 -7.92 7.30
CA ASN A 122 3.72 -8.45 6.02
C ASN A 122 2.76 -9.50 5.45
N GLN A 123 2.34 -10.45 6.29
CA GLN A 123 1.39 -11.48 5.89
C GLN A 123 0.05 -10.87 5.45
N GLU A 124 -0.47 -9.93 6.22
CA GLU A 124 -1.75 -9.29 5.95
C GLU A 124 -1.71 -8.52 4.62
N VAL A 125 -0.70 -7.69 4.39
CA VAL A 125 -0.61 -6.90 3.15
C VAL A 125 -0.38 -7.77 1.92
N MET A 126 0.44 -8.82 2.03
CA MET A 126 0.68 -9.75 0.93
C MET A 126 -0.58 -10.54 0.56
N LEU A 127 -1.34 -11.02 1.55
CA LEU A 127 -2.64 -11.67 1.31
C LEU A 127 -3.64 -10.68 0.69
N GLY A 128 -3.66 -9.44 1.17
CA GLY A 128 -4.48 -8.37 0.59
C GLY A 128 -4.14 -8.09 -0.87
N GLN A 129 -2.84 -8.10 -1.22
CA GLN A 129 -2.38 -7.94 -2.60
C GLN A 129 -2.75 -9.15 -3.47
N MET A 130 -2.67 -10.37 -2.94
CA MET A 130 -3.15 -11.56 -3.66
C MET A 130 -4.64 -11.47 -3.98
N LEU A 131 -5.47 -11.02 -3.02
CA LEU A 131 -6.90 -10.80 -3.24
C LEU A 131 -7.16 -9.72 -4.32
N ASP A 132 -6.32 -8.70 -4.38
CA ASP A 132 -6.42 -7.65 -5.39
C ASP A 132 -6.13 -8.19 -6.79
N VAL A 133 -5.01 -8.86 -6.97
CA VAL A 133 -4.62 -9.50 -8.24
C VAL A 133 -5.67 -10.55 -8.67
N ASP A 134 -6.13 -11.41 -7.75
CA ASP A 134 -7.18 -12.37 -8.04
C ASP A 134 -8.51 -11.69 -8.44
N GLY A 135 -8.78 -10.53 -7.86
CA GLY A 135 -9.95 -9.71 -8.18
C GLY A 135 -9.97 -9.28 -9.64
N MET A 136 -8.83 -8.91 -10.22
CA MET A 136 -8.72 -8.50 -11.62
C MET A 136 -9.14 -9.62 -12.62
N ALA A 137 -8.99 -10.88 -12.22
CA ALA A 137 -9.39 -12.03 -13.05
C ALA A 137 -10.87 -12.41 -12.90
N ARG A 138 -11.65 -11.70 -12.07
CA ARG A 138 -13.07 -11.98 -11.81
C ARG A 138 -13.95 -11.00 -12.57
N ALA A 139 -15.01 -11.51 -13.19
CA ALA A 139 -16.01 -10.66 -13.84
C ALA A 139 -16.81 -9.81 -12.82
N THR A 140 -16.98 -10.30 -11.60
CA THR A 140 -17.66 -9.61 -10.50
C THR A 140 -17.03 -9.99 -9.16
N VAL A 141 -17.03 -9.05 -8.22
CA VAL A 141 -16.67 -9.28 -6.82
C VAL A 141 -17.77 -8.71 -5.91
N ASP A 142 -18.04 -9.36 -4.80
CA ASP A 142 -19.00 -8.86 -3.81
C ASP A 142 -18.35 -7.83 -2.87
N ASP A 143 -19.22 -7.11 -2.11
CA ASP A 143 -18.79 -6.10 -1.15
C ASP A 143 -17.85 -6.68 -0.09
N SER A 144 -18.06 -7.94 0.31
CA SER A 144 -17.28 -8.60 1.35
C SER A 144 -15.85 -8.86 0.88
N HIS A 145 -15.67 -9.22 -0.39
CA HIS A 145 -14.34 -9.39 -1.00
C HIS A 145 -13.59 -8.05 -1.06
N VAL A 146 -14.26 -6.98 -1.53
CA VAL A 146 -13.63 -5.65 -1.62
C VAL A 146 -13.29 -5.11 -0.24
N LEU A 147 -14.18 -5.26 0.75
CA LEU A 147 -13.92 -4.86 2.14
C LEU A 147 -12.75 -5.65 2.75
N LEU A 148 -12.68 -6.96 2.52
CA LEU A 148 -11.59 -7.79 3.00
C LEU A 148 -10.26 -7.36 2.37
N LYS A 149 -10.21 -7.20 1.05
CA LYS A 149 -9.06 -6.67 0.32
C LYS A 149 -8.61 -5.33 0.90
N THR A 150 -9.51 -4.35 1.00
CA THR A 150 -9.22 -3.01 1.53
C THR A 150 -8.72 -3.07 2.97
N SER A 151 -9.34 -3.92 3.79
CA SER A 151 -8.93 -4.15 5.17
C SER A 151 -7.49 -4.66 5.25
N MET A 152 -7.13 -5.65 4.44
CA MET A 152 -5.82 -6.29 4.47
C MET A 152 -4.76 -5.50 3.69
N LYS A 153 -5.04 -5.08 2.45
CA LYS A 153 -4.08 -4.37 1.59
C LYS A 153 -3.78 -2.96 2.10
N THR A 154 -4.76 -2.26 2.70
CA THR A 154 -4.63 -0.84 3.06
C THR A 154 -4.75 -0.57 4.54
N ALA A 155 -5.85 -0.95 5.20
CA ALA A 155 -6.15 -0.50 6.55
C ALA A 155 -5.18 -1.07 7.59
N GLY A 156 -4.87 -2.36 7.51
CA GLY A 156 -3.96 -3.04 8.42
C GLY A 156 -2.60 -2.35 8.45
N TYR A 157 -1.90 -2.34 7.32
CA TYR A 157 -0.53 -1.86 7.29
C TYR A 157 -0.38 -0.33 7.27
N THR A 158 -1.45 0.43 6.99
CA THR A 158 -1.40 1.90 7.00
C THR A 158 -1.68 2.49 8.38
N PHE A 159 -2.59 1.88 9.14
CA PHE A 159 -3.05 2.42 10.42
C PHE A 159 -2.85 1.45 11.58
N VAL A 160 -3.39 0.23 11.50
CA VAL A 160 -3.39 -0.71 12.63
C VAL A 160 -1.97 -1.07 13.05
N GLN A 161 -1.16 -1.55 12.15
CA GLN A 161 0.18 -2.04 12.48
C GLN A 161 1.15 -0.91 12.85
N PRO A 162 1.16 0.26 12.18
CA PRO A 162 1.95 1.40 12.63
C PRO A 162 1.58 1.88 14.04
N LEU A 163 0.29 1.96 14.39
CA LEU A 163 -0.15 2.26 15.75
C LEU A 163 0.40 1.25 16.76
N ARG A 164 0.29 -0.05 16.46
CA ARG A 164 0.82 -1.13 17.31
C ARG A 164 2.35 -1.05 17.45
N MET A 165 3.07 -0.74 16.36
CA MET A 165 4.54 -0.58 16.40
C MET A 165 4.97 0.60 17.29
N GLY A 166 4.26 1.74 17.22
CA GLY A 166 4.51 2.88 18.09
C GLY A 166 4.33 2.52 19.58
N TRP A 167 3.29 1.79 19.94
CA TRP A 167 3.09 1.31 21.30
C TRP A 167 4.12 0.27 21.75
N ALA A 168 4.51 -0.61 20.85
CA ALA A 168 5.59 -1.56 21.14
C ALA A 168 6.89 -0.83 21.49
N LEU A 169 7.24 0.20 20.72
CA LEU A 169 8.39 1.07 20.99
C LEU A 169 8.30 1.77 22.35
N ALA A 170 7.09 2.13 22.80
CA ALA A 170 6.86 2.70 24.13
C ALA A 170 6.80 1.66 25.27
N GLY A 171 7.08 0.39 24.99
CA GLY A 171 7.07 -0.70 25.97
C GLY A 171 5.68 -1.21 26.39
N SER A 172 4.63 -0.90 25.62
CA SER A 172 3.24 -1.25 25.95
C SER A 172 2.50 -2.06 24.86
N PRO A 173 3.07 -3.15 24.34
CA PRO A 173 2.58 -3.78 23.10
C PRO A 173 1.19 -4.40 23.19
N LYS A 174 0.75 -4.86 24.37
CA LYS A 174 -0.49 -5.65 24.51
C LYS A 174 -1.74 -4.83 24.86
N LYS A 175 -1.56 -3.71 25.58
CA LYS A 175 -2.68 -2.96 26.17
C LYS A 175 -3.60 -2.31 25.15
N PHE A 176 -3.12 -2.04 23.95
CA PHE A 176 -3.77 -1.22 22.93
C PHE A 176 -4.01 -1.93 21.60
N ALA A 177 -3.72 -3.22 21.51
CA ALA A 177 -3.96 -3.99 20.30
C ALA A 177 -5.44 -3.92 19.86
N SER A 178 -6.38 -4.02 20.81
CA SER A 178 -7.82 -3.88 20.54
C SER A 178 -8.22 -2.48 20.08
N PHE A 179 -7.58 -1.44 20.63
CA PHE A 179 -7.82 -0.06 20.16
C PHE A 179 -7.28 0.14 18.74
N ALA A 180 -6.07 -0.35 18.41
CA ALA A 180 -5.53 -0.27 17.07
C ALA A 180 -6.48 -0.89 16.05
N GLU A 181 -7.07 -2.04 16.36
CA GLU A 181 -8.06 -2.69 15.52
C GLU A 181 -9.37 -1.90 15.42
N SER A 182 -9.96 -1.54 16.54
CA SER A 182 -11.28 -0.89 16.57
C SER A 182 -11.26 0.54 16.03
N PHE A 183 -10.12 1.24 16.10
CA PHE A 183 -9.95 2.59 15.57
C PHE A 183 -9.25 2.59 14.20
N GLY A 184 -8.11 1.91 14.10
CA GLY A 184 -7.24 1.96 12.92
C GLY A 184 -7.87 1.29 11.69
N ARG A 185 -8.58 0.19 11.87
CA ARG A 185 -9.16 -0.54 10.74
C ARG A 185 -10.31 0.22 10.06
N PRO A 186 -11.33 0.73 10.78
CA PRO A 186 -12.34 1.59 10.16
C PRO A 186 -11.76 2.86 9.54
N LEU A 187 -10.77 3.49 10.19
CA LEU A 187 -10.11 4.67 9.66
C LEU A 187 -9.38 4.35 8.34
N GLY A 188 -8.71 3.20 8.25
CA GLY A 188 -8.01 2.77 7.05
C GLY A 188 -8.97 2.42 5.90
N ILE A 189 -10.10 1.82 6.20
CA ILE A 189 -11.16 1.58 5.21
C ILE A 189 -11.73 2.91 4.70
N ALA A 190 -12.02 3.86 5.59
CA ALA A 190 -12.50 5.19 5.21
C ALA A 190 -11.46 5.95 4.37
N PHE A 191 -10.17 5.82 4.71
CA PHE A 191 -9.07 6.39 3.93
C PHE A 191 -9.04 5.84 2.50
N GLN A 192 -9.20 4.52 2.31
CA GLN A 192 -9.23 3.93 0.97
C GLN A 192 -10.47 4.34 0.20
N ILE A 193 -11.65 4.38 0.85
CA ILE A 193 -12.89 4.86 0.21
C ILE A 193 -12.72 6.29 -0.27
N GLN A 194 -12.05 7.14 0.49
CA GLN A 194 -11.76 8.52 0.09
C GLN A 194 -10.80 8.55 -1.10
N ASP A 195 -9.78 7.70 -1.13
CA ASP A 195 -8.82 7.61 -2.25
C ASP A 195 -9.53 7.14 -3.53
N ASP A 196 -10.36 6.10 -3.44
CA ASP A 196 -11.19 5.61 -4.54
C ASP A 196 -12.16 6.69 -5.07
N LEU A 197 -12.79 7.47 -4.17
CA LEU A 197 -13.67 8.57 -4.56
C LEU A 197 -12.90 9.69 -5.26
N LEU A 198 -11.71 10.03 -4.76
CA LEU A 198 -10.87 11.05 -5.40
C LEU A 198 -10.45 10.62 -6.81
N ASP A 199 -10.17 9.34 -7.06
CA ASP A 199 -9.89 8.85 -8.41
C ASP A 199 -11.07 9.05 -9.38
N LEU A 200 -12.31 9.04 -8.87
CA LEU A 200 -13.53 9.25 -9.67
C LEU A 200 -13.90 10.71 -9.89
N ILE A 201 -13.70 11.58 -8.91
CA ILE A 201 -14.21 12.96 -8.94
C ILE A 201 -13.12 14.03 -8.89
N GLY A 202 -11.87 13.64 -8.57
CA GLY A 202 -10.73 14.55 -8.46
C GLY A 202 -10.23 15.01 -9.84
N THR A 203 -9.54 16.15 -9.85
CA THR A 203 -8.86 16.65 -11.04
C THR A 203 -7.45 16.03 -11.17
N ALA A 204 -6.90 16.03 -12.40
CA ALA A 204 -5.54 15.53 -12.62
C ALA A 204 -4.48 16.27 -11.78
N GLU A 205 -4.72 17.56 -11.47
CA GLU A 205 -3.84 18.36 -10.62
C GLU A 205 -3.88 17.91 -9.15
N GLU A 206 -5.08 17.62 -8.62
CA GLU A 206 -5.28 17.14 -7.24
C GLU A 206 -4.75 15.71 -7.04
N LEU A 207 -4.92 14.85 -8.05
CA LEU A 207 -4.53 13.45 -8.01
C LEU A 207 -3.04 13.23 -8.30
N GLY A 208 -2.41 14.13 -9.06
CA GLY A 208 -1.08 13.90 -9.62
C GLY A 208 -1.01 12.74 -10.64
N LYS A 209 -2.17 12.24 -11.08
CA LYS A 209 -2.37 11.21 -12.12
C LYS A 209 -3.67 11.50 -12.88
N GLN A 210 -3.87 10.80 -14.00
CA GLN A 210 -5.14 10.91 -14.73
C GLN A 210 -6.30 10.32 -13.90
N PRO A 211 -7.46 10.98 -13.81
CA PRO A 211 -8.66 10.45 -13.17
C PRO A 211 -9.11 9.13 -13.81
N PHE A 212 -9.92 8.36 -13.10
CA PHE A 212 -10.46 7.07 -13.54
C PHE A 212 -9.38 5.99 -13.76
N SER A 213 -8.23 6.08 -13.06
CA SER A 213 -7.19 5.07 -13.19
C SER A 213 -7.69 3.70 -12.73
N ASP A 214 -8.38 3.63 -11.60
CA ASP A 214 -8.90 2.38 -11.04
C ASP A 214 -9.87 1.68 -12.00
N LEU A 215 -10.68 2.48 -12.72
CA LEU A 215 -11.62 1.95 -13.72
C LEU A 215 -10.87 1.41 -14.95
N ARG A 216 -9.86 2.13 -15.44
CA ARG A 216 -9.04 1.68 -16.57
C ARG A 216 -8.25 0.41 -16.28
N ASP A 217 -7.76 0.29 -15.06
CA ASP A 217 -6.97 -0.85 -14.61
C ASP A 217 -7.84 -2.05 -14.15
N GLY A 218 -9.18 -1.92 -14.28
CA GLY A 218 -10.14 -2.97 -13.91
C GLY A 218 -10.20 -3.24 -12.41
N GLN A 219 -9.83 -2.25 -11.59
CA GLN A 219 -9.82 -2.38 -10.13
C GLN A 219 -11.24 -2.40 -9.57
N HIS A 220 -11.53 -3.42 -8.77
CA HIS A 220 -12.79 -3.52 -8.04
C HIS A 220 -12.72 -2.71 -6.75
N THR A 221 -13.23 -1.47 -6.79
CA THR A 221 -13.35 -0.60 -5.62
C THR A 221 -14.69 -0.82 -4.91
N LEU A 222 -14.79 -0.38 -3.65
CA LEU A 222 -16.04 -0.49 -2.89
C LEU A 222 -17.18 0.31 -3.55
N PHE A 223 -16.86 1.44 -4.15
CA PHE A 223 -17.83 2.24 -4.90
C PHE A 223 -18.45 1.43 -6.05
N PHE A 224 -17.61 0.72 -6.83
CA PHE A 224 -18.11 -0.14 -7.91
C PHE A 224 -18.93 -1.30 -7.36
N ALA A 225 -18.48 -1.97 -6.29
CA ALA A 225 -19.22 -3.07 -5.69
C ALA A 225 -20.61 -2.63 -5.23
N ILE A 226 -20.72 -1.50 -4.52
CA ILE A 226 -22.01 -0.98 -4.02
C ILE A 226 -22.87 -0.45 -5.17
N HIS A 227 -22.31 0.32 -6.08
CA HIS A 227 -23.10 1.03 -7.09
C HIS A 227 -23.50 0.14 -8.27
N PHE A 228 -22.64 -0.76 -8.70
CA PHE A 228 -22.84 -1.53 -9.93
C PHE A 228 -23.34 -2.94 -9.68
N TYR A 229 -22.96 -3.62 -8.60
CA TYR A 229 -23.37 -5.00 -8.36
C TYR A 229 -24.69 -5.13 -7.59
N LYS A 230 -25.09 -4.12 -6.82
CA LYS A 230 -26.39 -4.12 -6.11
C LYS A 230 -27.57 -3.64 -6.95
N ARG A 231 -27.35 -3.05 -8.11
CA ARG A 231 -28.40 -2.53 -9.00
C ARG A 231 -28.45 -3.27 -10.32
N ASN A 232 -29.43 -4.20 -10.46
CA ASN A 232 -30.08 -4.67 -11.71
C ASN A 232 -29.21 -4.91 -12.99
N LYS A 233 -29.66 -5.90 -13.82
CA LYS A 233 -29.14 -6.25 -15.17
C LYS A 233 -28.91 -5.07 -16.14
N GLU A 234 -29.55 -3.94 -15.92
CA GLU A 234 -29.37 -2.71 -16.71
C GLU A 234 -28.01 -2.07 -16.43
N THR A 235 -27.52 -2.18 -15.21
CA THR A 235 -26.22 -1.65 -14.80
C THR A 235 -25.06 -2.49 -15.36
N GLU A 236 -25.23 -3.83 -15.47
CA GLU A 236 -24.25 -4.69 -16.14
C GLU A 236 -24.07 -4.31 -17.62
N ARG A 237 -25.19 -3.97 -18.31
CA ARG A 237 -25.13 -3.47 -19.69
C ARG A 237 -24.41 -2.13 -19.81
N ASN A 238 -24.57 -1.25 -18.85
CA ASN A 238 -23.93 0.07 -18.84
C ASN A 238 -22.44 -0.02 -18.53
N LEU A 239 -22.02 -0.96 -17.66
CA LEU A 239 -20.61 -1.27 -17.39
C LEU A 239 -19.91 -1.83 -18.62
N ALA A 240 -20.54 -2.79 -19.30
CA ALA A 240 -19.99 -3.34 -20.55
C ALA A 240 -19.84 -2.26 -21.63
N LYS A 241 -20.76 -1.29 -21.70
CA LYS A 241 -20.63 -0.13 -22.58
C LYS A 241 -19.53 0.83 -22.15
N LEU A 242 -19.38 1.08 -20.84
CA LEU A 242 -18.30 1.92 -20.31
C LEU A 242 -16.92 1.29 -20.56
N HIS A 243 -16.79 -0.01 -20.31
CA HIS A 243 -15.56 -0.76 -20.63
C HIS A 243 -15.23 -0.72 -22.13
N ALA A 244 -16.22 -0.84 -23.00
CA ALA A 244 -16.04 -0.75 -24.44
C ALA A 244 -15.73 0.68 -24.97
N LEU A 245 -15.96 1.72 -24.15
CA LEU A 245 -15.62 3.11 -24.48
C LEU A 245 -14.23 3.52 -23.99
N ILE A 246 -13.63 2.75 -23.10
CA ILE A 246 -12.33 3.04 -22.46
C ILE A 246 -11.20 2.23 -23.10
N HIS A 247 -11.52 1.12 -23.76
CA HIS A 247 -10.64 0.28 -24.57
C HIS A 247 -10.96 0.39 -26.05
#